data_c08cbc94d1069ebd0ea3aa32206def40
#
_entry.id   c08cbc94d1069ebd0ea3aa32206def40
#
_cell.length_a   1.000
_cell.length_b   1.000
_cell.length_c   1.000
_cell.angle_alpha   90.00
_cell.angle_beta   90.00
_cell.angle_gamma   90.00
#
_symmetry.space_group_name_H-M   'P 1'
#
loop_
_entity.id
_entity.type
_entity.pdbx_description
1 polymer ?
#
loop_
_entity_poly.entity_id
_entity_poly.type
_entity_poly.pdbx_seq_one_letter_code
_entity_poly.pdbx_strand_id
1 'polypeptide(L)'
;VNREEAYTILHKYMKGQNYLDHSYAVEVIMRGLAKRLDPGNEEYWGMIGLLHDLDEEQCDWQNDMSVHGPTSVEILKKEGIDDPVMFEAIKAHNPKNGKKARTTIEYAILAADPMSGFVKAVAQIYPDKKVASVKPKSVLKRFNELRFAAGANRDYMECIEFTGLRLEDLIDVALEEMTGIADQIGL
;
A
#
# COMPACT_ATOMS: atom_id res chain seq x y z
N VAL A 1 11.03 15.31 -3.29
CA VAL A 1 9.58 15.59 -3.52
C VAL A 1 8.90 15.74 -2.17
N ASN A 2 8.01 16.70 -2.02
CA ASN A 2 7.13 16.85 -0.86
C ASN A 2 5.74 16.23 -1.16
N ARG A 3 4.86 16.14 -0.13
CA ARG A 3 3.55 15.51 -0.28
C ARG A 3 2.65 16.21 -1.31
N GLU A 4 2.69 17.52 -1.39
CA GLU A 4 1.85 18.28 -2.34
C GLU A 4 2.27 18.04 -3.79
N GLU A 5 3.58 17.97 -4.03
CA GLU A 5 4.14 17.58 -5.33
C GLU A 5 3.78 16.14 -5.68
N ALA A 6 3.93 15.21 -4.72
CA ALA A 6 3.56 13.80 -4.91
C ALA A 6 2.06 13.63 -5.23
N TYR A 7 1.19 14.38 -4.54
CA TYR A 7 -0.24 14.42 -4.79
C TYR A 7 -0.57 14.94 -6.21
N THR A 8 0.14 15.98 -6.64
CA THR A 8 -0.01 16.53 -7.99
C THR A 8 0.39 15.51 -9.06
N ILE A 9 1.49 14.80 -8.83
CA ILE A 9 1.95 13.72 -9.73
C ILE A 9 0.91 12.59 -9.77
N LEU A 10 0.43 12.13 -8.61
CA LEU A 10 -0.59 11.09 -8.54
C LEU A 10 -1.80 11.45 -9.42
N HIS A 11 -2.38 12.63 -9.22
CA HIS A 11 -3.55 13.09 -9.98
C HIS A 11 -3.28 13.38 -11.46
N LYS A 12 -2.04 13.55 -11.86
CA LYS A 12 -1.65 13.67 -13.26
C LYS A 12 -1.79 12.34 -13.99
N TYR A 13 -1.42 11.24 -13.37
CA TYR A 13 -1.33 9.91 -13.99
C TYR A 13 -2.48 8.97 -13.62
N MET A 14 -3.18 9.21 -12.52
CA MET A 14 -4.25 8.34 -12.03
C MET A 14 -5.57 9.11 -11.94
N LYS A 15 -6.65 8.55 -12.50
CA LYS A 15 -8.00 9.15 -12.56
C LYS A 15 -9.06 8.29 -11.92
N GLY A 16 -8.88 6.98 -11.93
CA GLY A 16 -9.84 6.04 -11.35
C GLY A 16 -9.95 6.19 -9.84
N GLN A 17 -11.15 6.49 -9.33
CA GLN A 17 -11.37 6.75 -7.90
C GLN A 17 -10.91 5.58 -7.02
N ASN A 18 -11.17 4.34 -7.45
CA ASN A 18 -10.76 3.17 -6.69
C ASN A 18 -9.23 3.05 -6.54
N TYR A 19 -8.47 3.46 -7.55
CA TYR A 19 -7.00 3.48 -7.53
C TYR A 19 -6.49 4.61 -6.65
N LEU A 20 -7.12 5.79 -6.73
CA LEU A 20 -6.81 6.92 -5.83
C LEU A 20 -7.06 6.54 -4.37
N ASP A 21 -8.22 5.93 -4.07
CA ASP A 21 -8.56 5.47 -2.72
C ASP A 21 -7.55 4.44 -2.19
N HIS A 22 -7.09 3.54 -3.07
CA HIS A 22 -6.05 2.57 -2.75
C HIS A 22 -4.72 3.26 -2.42
N SER A 23 -4.27 4.18 -3.27
CA SER A 23 -3.04 4.95 -3.04
C SER A 23 -3.07 5.72 -1.72
N TYR A 24 -4.21 6.34 -1.36
CA TYR A 24 -4.37 7.01 -0.06
C TYR A 24 -4.33 6.04 1.11
N ALA A 25 -4.98 4.88 0.97
CA ALA A 25 -4.95 3.86 2.02
C ALA A 25 -3.53 3.35 2.26
N VAL A 26 -2.77 3.06 1.19
CA VAL A 26 -1.38 2.63 1.32
C VAL A 26 -0.48 3.74 1.85
N GLU A 27 -0.70 5.02 1.45
CA GLU A 27 0.00 6.18 2.02
C GLU A 27 -0.08 6.18 3.54
N VAL A 28 -1.31 6.12 4.08
CA VAL A 28 -1.47 6.24 5.55
C VAL A 28 -0.97 5.01 6.29
N ILE A 29 -1.13 3.80 5.74
CA ILE A 29 -0.55 2.59 6.33
C ILE A 29 0.99 2.70 6.40
N MET A 30 1.64 3.15 5.32
CA MET A 30 3.09 3.35 5.30
C MET A 30 3.54 4.39 6.31
N ARG A 31 2.81 5.50 6.50
CA ARG A 31 3.05 6.48 7.57
C ARG A 31 2.97 5.84 8.95
N GLY A 32 1.94 5.06 9.20
CA GLY A 32 1.74 4.35 10.47
C GLY A 32 2.85 3.33 10.74
N LEU A 33 3.29 2.60 9.72
CA LEU A 33 4.44 1.68 9.84
C LEU A 33 5.73 2.44 10.13
N ALA A 34 5.96 3.58 9.48
CA ALA A 34 7.15 4.40 9.74
C ALA A 34 7.22 4.89 11.19
N LYS A 35 6.09 5.28 11.81
CA LYS A 35 6.05 5.65 13.24
C LYS A 35 6.66 4.57 14.15
N ARG A 36 6.57 3.30 13.75
CA ARG A 36 7.09 2.16 14.52
C ARG A 36 8.49 1.70 14.10
N LEU A 37 8.81 1.79 12.81
CA LEU A 37 10.00 1.19 12.21
C LEU A 37 11.11 2.20 11.90
N ASP A 38 10.74 3.45 11.61
CA ASP A 38 11.66 4.51 11.14
C ASP A 38 11.13 5.91 11.55
N PRO A 39 10.99 6.17 12.88
CA PRO A 39 10.41 7.41 13.39
C PRO A 39 11.16 8.65 12.85
N GLY A 40 10.38 9.63 12.38
CA GLY A 40 10.88 10.85 11.75
C GLY A 40 10.88 10.82 10.21
N ASN A 41 10.61 9.65 9.60
CA ASN A 41 10.55 9.48 8.16
C ASN A 41 9.11 9.17 7.65
N GLU A 42 8.08 9.47 8.44
CA GLU A 42 6.68 9.15 8.13
C GLU A 42 6.22 9.76 6.80
N GLU A 43 6.63 11.01 6.52
CA GLU A 43 6.31 11.68 5.26
C GLU A 43 6.93 10.95 4.07
N TYR A 44 8.19 10.55 4.20
CA TYR A 44 8.90 9.85 3.13
C TYR A 44 8.28 8.49 2.82
N TRP A 45 7.99 7.70 3.86
CA TRP A 45 7.33 6.41 3.70
C TRP A 45 5.92 6.57 3.10
N GLY A 46 5.18 7.57 3.55
CA GLY A 46 3.86 7.89 3.00
C GLY A 46 3.91 8.23 1.52
N MET A 47 4.90 9.00 1.06
CA MET A 47 5.06 9.32 -0.36
C MET A 47 5.32 8.08 -1.21
N ILE A 48 6.09 7.11 -0.71
CA ILE A 48 6.30 5.82 -1.40
C ILE A 48 4.96 5.08 -1.52
N GLY A 49 4.18 5.02 -0.44
CA GLY A 49 2.84 4.42 -0.47
C GLY A 49 1.88 5.14 -1.42
N LEU A 50 1.94 6.47 -1.47
CA LEU A 50 1.09 7.26 -2.36
C LEU A 50 1.39 7.05 -3.86
N LEU A 51 2.67 6.81 -4.20
CA LEU A 51 3.16 6.82 -5.57
C LEU A 51 3.48 5.43 -6.13
N HIS A 52 3.28 4.35 -5.35
CA HIS A 52 3.74 3.01 -5.74
C HIS A 52 3.06 2.50 -7.02
N ASP A 53 1.80 2.82 -7.22
CA ASP A 53 0.91 2.34 -8.28
C ASP A 53 0.65 3.37 -9.40
N LEU A 54 1.55 4.35 -9.62
CA LEU A 54 1.38 5.36 -10.68
C LEU A 54 1.14 4.78 -12.07
N ASP A 55 1.54 3.55 -12.29
CA ASP A 55 1.45 2.85 -13.56
C ASP A 55 0.14 2.05 -13.75
N GLU A 56 -0.75 2.02 -12.75
CA GLU A 56 -1.99 1.24 -12.76
C GLU A 56 -2.85 1.50 -14.02
N GLU A 57 -2.94 2.75 -14.45
CA GLU A 57 -3.65 3.16 -15.65
C GLU A 57 -2.71 3.48 -16.84
N GLN A 58 -1.41 3.20 -16.73
CA GLN A 58 -0.39 3.63 -17.69
C GLN A 58 0.28 2.48 -18.43
N CYS A 59 0.11 1.24 -17.97
CA CYS A 59 0.70 0.05 -18.57
C CYS A 59 -0.27 -1.14 -18.58
N ASP A 60 0.03 -2.15 -19.38
CA ASP A 60 -0.79 -3.37 -19.51
C ASP A 60 -0.33 -4.46 -18.53
N TRP A 61 -0.31 -4.11 -17.24
CA TRP A 61 0.12 -5.01 -16.17
C TRP A 61 -0.76 -6.27 -16.06
N GLN A 62 -2.00 -6.21 -16.52
CA GLN A 62 -2.92 -7.35 -16.51
C GLN A 62 -2.42 -8.50 -17.39
N ASN A 63 -1.75 -8.19 -18.50
CA ASN A 63 -1.15 -9.17 -19.38
C ASN A 63 0.33 -9.43 -19.06
N ASP A 64 1.03 -8.44 -18.50
CA ASP A 64 2.44 -8.55 -18.13
C ASP A 64 2.72 -7.86 -16.79
N MET A 65 2.66 -8.62 -15.70
CA MET A 65 2.95 -8.13 -14.36
C MET A 65 4.40 -7.65 -14.17
N SER A 66 5.31 -7.96 -15.08
CA SER A 66 6.72 -7.54 -14.95
C SER A 66 6.91 -6.04 -15.15
N VAL A 67 5.96 -5.37 -15.83
CA VAL A 67 6.03 -3.92 -16.07
C VAL A 67 5.50 -3.10 -14.88
N HIS A 68 4.68 -3.70 -14.02
CA HIS A 68 4.08 -3.06 -12.85
C HIS A 68 5.12 -2.78 -11.76
N GLY A 69 5.20 -1.53 -11.34
CA GLY A 69 6.23 -0.98 -10.48
C GLY A 69 7.40 -0.35 -11.27
N PRO A 70 8.07 -1.06 -12.20
CA PRO A 70 9.07 -0.43 -13.06
C PRO A 70 8.54 0.76 -13.87
N THR A 71 7.31 0.68 -14.39
CA THR A 71 6.69 1.80 -15.14
C THR A 71 6.41 2.99 -14.20
N SER A 72 5.99 2.77 -12.96
CA SER A 72 5.86 3.83 -11.95
C SER A 72 7.20 4.56 -11.75
N VAL A 73 8.30 3.82 -11.65
CA VAL A 73 9.64 4.41 -11.53
C VAL A 73 10.02 5.25 -12.76
N GLU A 74 9.71 4.79 -13.98
CA GLU A 74 9.98 5.59 -15.19
C GLU A 74 9.12 6.86 -15.25
N ILE A 75 7.89 6.83 -14.74
CA ILE A 75 7.05 8.01 -14.58
C ILE A 75 7.71 9.00 -13.61
N LEU A 76 8.16 8.55 -12.44
CA LEU A 76 8.80 9.40 -11.44
C LEU A 76 10.07 10.07 -11.98
N LYS A 77 10.89 9.35 -12.71
CA LYS A 77 12.07 9.91 -13.40
C LYS A 77 11.69 11.01 -14.39
N LYS A 78 10.61 10.82 -15.16
CA LYS A 78 10.10 11.85 -16.09
C LYS A 78 9.61 13.10 -15.35
N GLU A 79 9.12 12.95 -14.13
CA GLU A 79 8.73 14.07 -13.25
C GLU A 79 9.92 14.71 -12.52
N GLY A 80 11.15 14.27 -12.81
CA GLY A 80 12.38 14.85 -12.27
C GLY A 80 12.74 14.33 -10.87
N ILE A 81 12.13 13.26 -10.42
CA ILE A 81 12.49 12.59 -9.17
C ILE A 81 13.68 11.67 -9.43
N ASP A 82 14.71 11.79 -8.61
CA ASP A 82 15.90 10.93 -8.61
C ASP A 82 16.13 10.43 -7.18
N ASP A 83 15.43 9.34 -6.82
CA ASP A 83 15.49 8.73 -5.49
C ASP A 83 15.59 7.20 -5.61
N PRO A 84 16.81 6.65 -5.59
CA PRO A 84 17.03 5.21 -5.71
C PRO A 84 16.34 4.37 -4.64
N VAL A 85 16.20 4.87 -3.40
CA VAL A 85 15.54 4.14 -2.30
C VAL A 85 14.04 4.04 -2.58
N MET A 86 13.40 5.14 -2.95
CA MET A 86 12.00 5.16 -3.37
C MET A 86 11.77 4.23 -4.57
N PHE A 87 12.64 4.26 -5.58
CA PHE A 87 12.52 3.42 -6.76
C PHE A 87 12.60 1.92 -6.45
N GLU A 88 13.54 1.54 -5.57
CA GLU A 88 13.67 0.14 -5.17
C GLU A 88 12.47 -0.31 -4.31
N ALA A 89 11.96 0.52 -3.42
CA ALA A 89 10.77 0.23 -2.63
C ALA A 89 9.52 0.08 -3.53
N ILE A 90 9.31 1.00 -4.48
CA ILE A 90 8.21 0.93 -5.43
C ILE A 90 8.29 -0.36 -6.27
N LYS A 91 9.44 -0.74 -6.78
CA LYS A 91 9.59 -2.02 -7.50
C LYS A 91 9.34 -3.23 -6.60
N ALA A 92 9.68 -3.15 -5.31
CA ALA A 92 9.57 -4.27 -4.38
C ALA A 92 8.13 -4.63 -4.00
N HIS A 93 7.13 -3.71 -4.17
CA HIS A 93 5.73 -4.03 -3.87
C HIS A 93 5.19 -5.15 -4.79
N ASN A 94 5.75 -5.30 -5.98
CA ASN A 94 5.36 -6.34 -6.92
C ASN A 94 6.55 -7.27 -7.28
N PRO A 95 6.78 -8.38 -6.55
CA PRO A 95 7.89 -9.30 -6.83
C PRO A 95 7.84 -9.98 -8.21
N LYS A 96 6.71 -9.94 -8.92
CA LYS A 96 6.59 -10.50 -10.26
C LYS A 96 7.41 -9.76 -11.33
N ASN A 97 7.88 -8.54 -11.03
CA ASN A 97 8.83 -7.82 -11.87
C ASN A 97 10.29 -8.28 -11.69
N GLY A 98 10.53 -9.29 -10.85
CA GLY A 98 11.86 -9.85 -10.55
C GLY A 98 12.57 -9.19 -9.36
N LYS A 99 12.06 -8.09 -8.82
CA LYS A 99 12.60 -7.45 -7.62
C LYS A 99 12.16 -8.23 -6.37
N LYS A 100 13.11 -8.51 -5.49
CA LYS A 100 12.84 -9.07 -4.17
C LYS A 100 13.07 -8.00 -3.11
N ALA A 101 12.17 -7.92 -2.14
CA ALA A 101 12.35 -7.05 -0.97
C ALA A 101 13.58 -7.48 -0.15
N ARG A 102 14.33 -6.50 0.37
CA ARG A 102 15.58 -6.70 1.13
C ARG A 102 15.71 -5.74 2.31
N THR A 103 15.04 -4.60 2.27
CA THR A 103 15.11 -3.57 3.30
C THR A 103 13.79 -3.46 4.05
N THR A 104 13.81 -2.85 5.23
CA THR A 104 12.62 -2.66 6.06
C THR A 104 11.49 -1.96 5.30
N ILE A 105 11.79 -0.89 4.57
CA ILE A 105 10.79 -0.15 3.80
C ILE A 105 10.23 -0.96 2.61
N GLU A 106 11.06 -1.80 1.97
CA GLU A 106 10.63 -2.69 0.89
C GLU A 106 9.68 -3.79 1.40
N TYR A 107 9.96 -4.38 2.57
CA TYR A 107 9.03 -5.33 3.20
C TYR A 107 7.75 -4.64 3.67
N ALA A 108 7.86 -3.42 4.17
CA ALA A 108 6.70 -2.66 4.61
C ALA A 108 5.71 -2.37 3.47
N ILE A 109 6.19 -1.87 2.33
CA ILE A 109 5.30 -1.59 1.18
C ILE A 109 4.74 -2.88 0.57
N LEU A 110 5.54 -3.95 0.47
CA LEU A 110 5.08 -5.25 0.01
C LEU A 110 3.93 -5.81 0.84
N ALA A 111 3.91 -5.52 2.14
CA ALA A 111 2.86 -5.96 3.05
C ALA A 111 1.68 -4.98 3.14
N ALA A 112 1.93 -3.68 3.09
CA ALA A 112 0.93 -2.63 3.21
C ALA A 112 -0.05 -2.60 2.03
N ASP A 113 0.46 -2.77 0.82
CA ASP A 113 -0.32 -2.78 -0.41
C ASP A 113 -1.48 -3.79 -0.34
N PRO A 114 -1.28 -5.12 -0.25
CA PRO A 114 -2.39 -6.07 -0.18
C PRO A 114 -3.21 -5.93 1.11
N MET A 115 -2.63 -5.46 2.23
CA MET A 115 -3.36 -5.24 3.48
C MET A 115 -4.41 -4.15 3.34
N SER A 116 -4.15 -3.08 2.58
CA SER A 116 -5.12 -2.00 2.35
C SER A 116 -6.41 -2.52 1.72
N GLY A 117 -6.29 -3.25 0.63
CA GLY A 117 -7.42 -3.90 -0.06
C GLY A 117 -8.11 -4.96 0.79
N PHE A 118 -7.35 -5.69 1.60
CA PHE A 118 -7.88 -6.70 2.49
C PHE A 118 -8.74 -6.09 3.60
N VAL A 119 -8.30 -5.03 4.26
CA VAL A 119 -9.07 -4.29 5.27
C VAL A 119 -10.32 -3.69 4.66
N LYS A 120 -10.23 -3.10 3.46
CA LYS A 120 -11.38 -2.60 2.70
C LYS A 120 -12.42 -3.70 2.47
N ALA A 121 -11.99 -4.89 2.03
CA ALA A 121 -12.89 -6.03 1.83
C ALA A 121 -13.56 -6.48 3.13
N VAL A 122 -12.85 -6.48 4.26
CA VAL A 122 -13.44 -6.80 5.57
C VAL A 122 -14.46 -5.74 5.98
N ALA A 123 -14.16 -4.45 5.80
CA ALA A 123 -15.11 -3.37 6.10
C ALA A 123 -16.41 -3.50 5.28
N GLN A 124 -16.30 -3.85 4.01
CA GLN A 124 -17.45 -3.99 3.12
C GLN A 124 -18.45 -5.08 3.49
N ILE A 125 -18.05 -6.07 4.28
CA ILE A 125 -18.96 -7.11 4.79
C ILE A 125 -19.56 -6.77 6.16
N TYR A 126 -19.16 -5.68 6.79
CA TYR A 126 -19.81 -5.18 8.01
C TYR A 126 -21.14 -4.53 7.66
N PRO A 127 -22.14 -4.56 8.58
CA PRO A 127 -23.48 -4.01 8.30
C PRO A 127 -23.48 -2.54 7.91
N ASP A 128 -22.62 -1.74 8.52
CA ASP A 128 -22.47 -0.31 8.27
C ASP A 128 -21.39 0.02 7.23
N LYS A 129 -20.62 -0.98 6.78
CA LYS A 129 -19.53 -0.87 5.81
C LYS A 129 -18.45 0.14 6.20
N LYS A 130 -18.26 0.39 7.50
CA LYS A 130 -17.28 1.35 8.01
C LYS A 130 -16.05 0.65 8.56
N VAL A 131 -14.88 1.13 8.16
CA VAL A 131 -13.60 0.62 8.67
C VAL A 131 -13.48 0.83 10.19
N ALA A 132 -14.01 1.93 10.72
CA ALA A 132 -14.03 2.23 12.15
C ALA A 132 -14.76 1.16 13.01
N SER A 133 -15.66 0.40 12.42
CA SER A 133 -16.39 -0.69 13.10
C SER A 133 -15.64 -2.02 13.07
N VAL A 134 -14.63 -2.13 12.22
CA VAL A 134 -13.88 -3.39 12.02
C VAL A 134 -13.01 -3.69 13.23
N LYS A 135 -13.12 -4.92 13.74
CA LYS A 135 -12.29 -5.40 14.86
C LYS A 135 -11.04 -6.12 14.32
N PRO A 136 -9.85 -5.95 14.92
CA PRO A 136 -8.65 -6.68 14.54
C PRO A 136 -8.86 -8.21 14.47
N LYS A 137 -9.60 -8.77 15.42
CA LYS A 137 -9.98 -10.20 15.42
C LYS A 137 -10.77 -10.63 14.18
N SER A 138 -11.59 -9.72 13.63
CA SER A 138 -12.35 -10.02 12.41
C SER A 138 -11.43 -10.04 11.20
N VAL A 139 -10.46 -9.14 11.12
CA VAL A 139 -9.44 -9.14 10.06
C VAL A 139 -8.64 -10.42 10.12
N LEU A 140 -8.11 -10.79 11.28
CA LEU A 140 -7.32 -12.01 11.48
C LEU A 140 -8.15 -13.28 11.18
N LYS A 141 -9.43 -13.32 11.57
CA LYS A 141 -10.32 -14.42 11.20
C LYS A 141 -10.44 -14.56 9.68
N ARG A 142 -10.71 -13.46 8.97
CA ARG A 142 -10.83 -13.45 7.50
C ARG A 142 -9.52 -13.75 6.80
N PHE A 143 -8.40 -13.35 7.38
CA PHE A 143 -7.07 -13.69 6.88
C PHE A 143 -6.87 -15.21 6.75
N ASN A 144 -7.36 -15.98 7.72
CA ASN A 144 -7.30 -17.44 7.72
C ASN A 144 -8.34 -18.11 6.79
N GLU A 145 -9.29 -17.34 6.24
CA GLU A 145 -10.29 -17.83 5.30
C GLU A 145 -9.78 -17.60 3.86
N LEU A 146 -9.04 -18.54 3.29
CA LEU A 146 -8.32 -18.38 2.01
C LEU A 146 -9.21 -17.99 0.81
N ARG A 147 -10.51 -18.28 0.86
CA ARG A 147 -11.47 -17.90 -0.19
C ARG A 147 -11.94 -16.44 -0.06
N PHE A 148 -11.81 -15.85 1.13
CA PHE A 148 -12.18 -14.46 1.34
C PHE A 148 -11.11 -13.54 0.75
N ALA A 149 -11.50 -12.57 -0.08
CA ALA A 149 -10.57 -11.65 -0.76
C ALA A 149 -9.33 -12.39 -1.32
N ALA A 150 -9.57 -13.45 -2.10
CA ALA A 150 -8.52 -14.37 -2.57
C ALA A 150 -7.44 -13.70 -3.44
N GLY A 151 -7.74 -12.52 -4.01
CA GLY A 151 -6.77 -11.71 -4.77
C GLY A 151 -5.73 -11.02 -3.89
N ALA A 152 -6.01 -10.81 -2.58
CA ALA A 152 -5.05 -10.22 -1.66
C ALA A 152 -4.04 -11.27 -1.21
N ASN A 153 -2.79 -11.08 -1.54
CA ASN A 153 -1.71 -12.05 -1.31
C ASN A 153 -1.31 -12.10 0.18
N ARG A 154 -1.63 -13.23 0.86
CA ARG A 154 -1.31 -13.44 2.27
C ARG A 154 0.18 -13.51 2.55
N ASP A 155 0.92 -14.19 1.69
CA ASP A 155 2.38 -14.34 1.85
C ASP A 155 3.07 -12.96 1.83
N TYR A 156 2.57 -12.02 1.01
CA TYR A 156 3.11 -10.66 0.97
C TYR A 156 2.77 -9.90 2.26
N MET A 157 1.57 -10.03 2.81
CA MET A 157 1.20 -9.41 4.08
C MET A 157 2.06 -9.95 5.24
N GLU A 158 2.35 -11.27 5.26
CA GLU A 158 3.20 -11.91 6.26
C GLU A 158 4.66 -11.48 6.15
N CYS A 159 5.11 -10.96 5.00
CA CYS A 159 6.46 -10.40 4.85
C CYS A 159 6.75 -9.23 5.81
N ILE A 160 5.73 -8.64 6.45
CA ILE A 160 5.95 -7.65 7.52
C ILE A 160 6.80 -8.21 8.66
N GLU A 161 6.80 -9.53 8.89
CA GLU A 161 7.57 -10.18 9.94
C GLU A 161 9.09 -10.04 9.75
N PHE A 162 9.54 -9.82 8.51
CA PHE A 162 10.95 -9.52 8.25
C PHE A 162 11.38 -8.12 8.76
N THR A 163 10.43 -7.27 9.13
CA THR A 163 10.69 -5.97 9.78
C THR A 163 10.80 -6.06 11.30
N GLY A 164 10.43 -7.20 11.89
CA GLY A 164 10.29 -7.41 13.34
C GLY A 164 8.90 -7.11 13.90
N LEU A 165 7.97 -6.60 13.09
CA LEU A 165 6.55 -6.50 13.43
C LEU A 165 5.84 -7.82 13.15
N ARG A 166 4.71 -8.04 13.83
CA ARG A 166 3.84 -9.20 13.57
C ARG A 166 2.71 -8.80 12.61
N LEU A 167 2.04 -9.80 12.04
CA LEU A 167 0.84 -9.58 11.21
C LEU A 167 -0.24 -8.78 11.96
N GLU A 168 -0.43 -9.05 13.26
CA GLU A 168 -1.39 -8.31 14.09
C GLU A 168 -1.02 -6.83 14.22
N ASP A 169 0.26 -6.51 14.29
CA ASP A 169 0.74 -5.12 14.34
C ASP A 169 0.44 -4.38 13.04
N LEU A 170 0.57 -5.05 11.89
CA LEU A 170 0.19 -4.50 10.58
C LEU A 170 -1.33 -4.29 10.48
N ILE A 171 -2.13 -5.24 10.97
CA ILE A 171 -3.60 -5.12 11.01
C ILE A 171 -4.00 -3.90 11.86
N ASP A 172 -3.42 -3.75 13.05
CA ASP A 172 -3.72 -2.63 13.95
C ASP A 172 -3.38 -1.29 13.29
N VAL A 173 -2.19 -1.17 12.67
CA VAL A 173 -1.78 0.03 11.93
C VAL A 173 -2.75 0.31 10.79
N ALA A 174 -3.09 -0.69 9.98
CA ALA A 174 -3.98 -0.49 8.83
C ALA A 174 -5.37 -0.01 9.27
N LEU A 175 -5.94 -0.60 10.33
CA LEU A 175 -7.24 -0.18 10.84
C LEU A 175 -7.21 1.23 11.42
N GLU A 176 -6.19 1.57 12.21
CA GLU A 176 -6.04 2.89 12.81
C GLU A 176 -5.90 3.98 11.75
N GLU A 177 -4.93 3.82 10.85
CA GLU A 177 -4.59 4.86 9.87
C GLU A 177 -5.67 5.00 8.78
N MET A 178 -6.27 3.89 8.29
CA MET A 178 -7.38 3.97 7.33
C MET A 178 -8.64 4.56 7.95
N THR A 179 -8.89 4.36 9.25
CA THR A 179 -10.00 5.01 9.97
C THR A 179 -9.82 6.53 9.96
N GLY A 180 -8.59 7.04 10.06
CA GLY A 180 -8.30 8.47 10.02
C GLY A 180 -8.66 9.16 8.69
N ILE A 181 -8.76 8.41 7.61
CA ILE A 181 -9.12 8.91 6.27
C ILE A 181 -10.38 8.26 5.69
N ALA A 182 -11.20 7.62 6.53
CA ALA A 182 -12.35 6.81 6.10
C ALA A 182 -13.27 7.56 5.13
N ASP A 183 -13.62 8.81 5.43
CA ASP A 183 -14.47 9.63 4.56
C ASP A 183 -13.85 9.90 3.19
N GLN A 184 -12.53 10.01 3.11
CA GLN A 184 -11.79 10.24 1.85
C GLN A 184 -11.81 9.01 0.95
N ILE A 185 -11.78 7.80 1.51
CA ILE A 185 -11.72 6.52 0.79
C ILE A 185 -13.04 5.76 0.76
N GLY A 186 -14.13 6.39 1.22
CA GLY A 186 -15.48 5.84 1.16
C GLY A 186 -15.74 4.61 2.06
N LEU A 187 -15.15 4.59 3.29
CA LEU A 187 -15.25 3.48 4.26
C LEU A 187 -15.80 3.90 5.63
#